data_f5a1537f138fefd2122dec47a2c4c441
#
_entry.id   f5a1537f138fefd2122dec47a2c4c441
#
_cell.length_a   1.000
_cell.length_b   1.000
_cell.length_c   1.000
_cell.angle_alpha   90.00
_cell.angle_beta   90.00
_cell.angle_gamma   90.00
#
_symmetry.space_group_name_H-M   'P 1'
#
loop_
_entity.id
_entity.type
_entity.pdbx_description
1 polymer ?
#
loop_
_entity_poly.entity_id
_entity_poly.type
_entity_poly.pdbx_seq_one_letter_code
_entity_poly.pdbx_strand_id
1 'polypeptide(L)'
;MSLGLIGKKIGMTRIFDQEAGSAIAVTVIDVAGNEFVQRKTGDAKDGYDAVQVAYSDQKEQRMKQPVMGHLKKNGVSAKRIIREFRMKEGEELPESHPGAELFKDGQWVDVIGTTKGKGFQGVVKRYNFGGGPAAHGHMTHRRPGAVGAGTWPGRIWKNQCMPGHDGQRNRTTQNLKIVQVRPED
;
A
#
# COMPACT_ATOMS: atom_id res chain seq x y z
N MET A 1 2.08 1.78 -15.58
CA MET A 1 2.82 1.67 -14.30
C MET A 1 4.14 1.01 -14.64
N SER A 2 5.23 1.47 -14.10
CA SER A 2 6.55 0.84 -14.23
C SER A 2 6.76 -0.22 -13.15
N LEU A 3 7.78 -1.05 -13.31
CA LEU A 3 8.20 -2.03 -12.31
C LEU A 3 8.33 -1.36 -10.94
N GLY A 4 7.88 -2.05 -9.90
CA GLY A 4 7.93 -1.59 -8.52
C GLY A 4 8.56 -2.64 -7.61
N LEU A 5 8.91 -2.24 -6.40
CA LEU A 5 9.46 -3.11 -5.37
C LEU A 5 8.56 -3.17 -4.13
N ILE A 6 8.73 -4.23 -3.37
CA ILE A 6 8.11 -4.38 -2.07
C ILE A 6 9.12 -3.91 -1.03
N GLY A 7 8.71 -2.99 -0.15
CA GLY A 7 9.60 -2.45 0.86
C GLY A 7 9.01 -2.50 2.26
N LYS A 8 9.88 -2.44 3.25
CA LYS A 8 9.53 -2.34 4.66
C LYS A 8 9.89 -0.95 5.17
N LYS A 9 8.90 -0.22 5.69
CA LYS A 9 9.15 1.04 6.38
C LYS A 9 9.95 0.78 7.66
N ILE A 10 11.18 1.28 7.73
CA ILE A 10 12.02 1.21 8.92
C ILE A 10 11.65 2.32 9.89
N GLY A 11 11.55 3.55 9.40
CA GLY A 11 11.27 4.72 10.22
C GLY A 11 11.14 5.99 9.43
N MET A 12 11.18 7.11 10.16
CA MET A 12 11.22 8.44 9.59
C MET A 12 12.36 9.23 10.22
N THR A 13 13.03 10.04 9.40
CA THR A 13 14.08 10.94 9.82
C THR A 13 14.01 12.24 9.02
N ARG A 14 14.99 13.10 9.17
CA ARG A 14 15.14 14.32 8.38
C ARG A 14 16.52 14.37 7.77
N ILE A 15 16.61 14.89 6.57
CA ILE A 15 17.85 15.20 5.87
C ILE A 15 17.95 16.71 5.76
N PHE A 16 19.13 17.26 5.99
CA PHE A 16 19.38 18.68 5.86
C PHE A 16 19.92 18.95 4.46
N ASP A 17 19.21 19.78 3.73
CA ASP A 17 19.66 20.30 2.45
C ASP A 17 20.55 21.54 2.74
N GLN A 18 21.84 21.39 2.52
CA GLN A 18 22.80 22.47 2.79
C GLN A 18 22.69 23.63 1.81
N GLU A 19 22.27 23.37 0.56
CA GLU A 19 22.12 24.40 -0.45
C GLU A 19 20.85 25.24 -0.23
N ALA A 20 19.74 24.58 0.08
CA ALA A 20 18.47 25.24 0.33
C ALA A 20 18.30 25.70 1.80
N GLY A 21 19.21 25.33 2.71
CA GLY A 21 19.13 25.65 4.14
C GLY A 21 17.88 25.06 4.82
N SER A 22 17.30 24.00 4.28
CA SER A 22 16.03 23.41 4.71
C SER A 22 16.17 21.99 5.23
N ALA A 23 15.26 21.58 6.13
CA ALA A 23 15.17 20.21 6.63
C ALA A 23 14.04 19.47 5.93
N ILE A 24 14.37 18.42 5.19
CA ILE A 24 13.41 17.59 4.46
C ILE A 24 13.05 16.38 5.33
N ALA A 25 11.76 16.20 5.63
CA ALA A 25 11.28 15.01 6.32
C ALA A 25 11.25 13.83 5.35
N VAL A 26 11.95 12.74 5.70
CA VAL A 26 12.04 11.55 4.84
C VAL A 26 11.57 10.30 5.58
N THR A 27 11.02 9.36 4.82
CA THR A 27 10.73 8.00 5.28
C THR A 27 11.78 7.05 4.72
N VAL A 28 12.38 6.25 5.58
CA VAL A 28 13.35 5.22 5.21
C VAL A 28 12.62 3.92 4.94
N ILE A 29 12.85 3.36 3.75
CA ILE A 29 12.23 2.11 3.28
C ILE A 29 13.34 1.15 2.88
N ASP A 30 13.38 0.00 3.54
CA ASP A 30 14.23 -1.12 3.18
C ASP A 30 13.57 -1.92 2.05
N VAL A 31 14.29 -2.08 0.94
CA VAL A 31 13.85 -2.85 -0.24
C VAL A 31 14.77 -4.04 -0.53
N ALA A 32 15.72 -4.34 0.36
CA ALA A 32 16.60 -5.49 0.22
C ALA A 32 15.84 -6.82 0.23
N GLY A 33 16.33 -7.80 -0.51
CA GLY A 33 15.76 -9.16 -0.53
C GLY A 33 14.47 -9.31 -1.35
N ASN A 34 14.21 -8.41 -2.30
CA ASN A 34 13.23 -8.65 -3.35
C ASN A 34 13.77 -9.69 -4.33
N GLU A 35 12.97 -10.67 -4.69
CA GLU A 35 13.30 -11.72 -5.65
C GLU A 35 12.22 -11.82 -6.74
N PHE A 36 12.64 -11.99 -7.99
CA PHE A 36 11.71 -12.29 -9.08
C PHE A 36 11.22 -13.72 -8.95
N VAL A 37 9.91 -13.91 -9.00
CA VAL A 37 9.29 -15.24 -8.94
C VAL A 37 8.91 -15.70 -10.33
N GLN A 38 8.15 -14.91 -11.06
CA GLN A 38 7.60 -15.27 -12.34
C GLN A 38 7.35 -14.03 -13.20
N ARG A 39 7.63 -14.17 -14.52
CA ARG A 39 7.15 -13.24 -15.54
C ARG A 39 5.86 -13.78 -16.15
N LYS A 40 4.86 -12.94 -16.26
CA LYS A 40 3.62 -13.20 -16.99
C LYS A 40 3.65 -12.41 -18.29
N THR A 41 3.20 -13.02 -19.37
CA THR A 41 3.14 -12.41 -20.70
C THR A 41 1.72 -12.40 -21.21
N GLY A 42 1.35 -11.37 -21.97
CA GLY A 42 0.00 -11.19 -22.52
C GLY A 42 -0.46 -12.34 -23.41
N ASP A 43 0.47 -13.02 -24.08
CA ASP A 43 0.20 -14.17 -24.95
C ASP A 43 -0.07 -15.48 -24.19
N ALA A 44 0.24 -15.50 -22.87
CA ALA A 44 0.01 -16.66 -22.03
C ALA A 44 -1.42 -16.70 -21.46
N LYS A 45 -1.73 -17.74 -20.67
CA LYS A 45 -3.05 -17.92 -20.01
C LYS A 45 -3.53 -16.71 -19.20
N ASP A 46 -2.60 -15.91 -18.70
CA ASP A 46 -2.89 -14.76 -17.84
C ASP A 46 -3.44 -13.56 -18.64
N GLY A 47 -3.11 -13.40 -19.92
CA GLY A 47 -3.64 -12.33 -20.78
C GLY A 47 -3.14 -10.92 -20.46
N TYR A 48 -2.04 -10.79 -19.72
CA TYR A 48 -1.42 -9.48 -19.39
C TYR A 48 0.06 -9.62 -19.04
N ASP A 49 0.81 -8.54 -19.26
CA ASP A 49 2.23 -8.46 -18.91
C ASP A 49 2.41 -8.00 -17.46
N ALA A 50 3.10 -8.81 -16.67
CA ALA A 50 3.40 -8.50 -15.27
C ALA A 50 4.61 -9.27 -14.77
N VAL A 51 5.21 -8.75 -13.71
CA VAL A 51 6.25 -9.44 -12.96
C VAL A 51 5.78 -9.68 -11.54
N GLN A 52 5.95 -10.90 -11.10
CA GLN A 52 5.69 -11.28 -9.73
C GLN A 52 6.99 -11.17 -8.92
N VAL A 53 6.93 -10.39 -7.85
CA VAL A 53 8.05 -10.14 -6.94
C VAL A 53 7.70 -10.69 -5.56
N ALA A 54 8.65 -11.36 -4.93
CA ALA A 54 8.54 -11.86 -3.55
C ALA A 54 9.50 -11.13 -2.62
N TYR A 55 9.09 -10.96 -1.38
CA TYR A 55 9.85 -10.20 -0.37
C TYR A 55 9.71 -10.79 1.02
N SER A 56 10.77 -10.63 1.83
CA SER A 56 10.84 -11.04 3.23
C SER A 56 10.80 -12.55 3.44
N ASP A 57 11.90 -13.12 3.90
CA ASP A 57 12.01 -14.54 4.18
C ASP A 57 11.05 -15.01 5.27
N GLN A 58 10.55 -16.23 5.11
CA GLN A 58 9.67 -16.86 6.06
C GLN A 58 10.05 -18.33 6.27
N LYS A 59 9.81 -18.85 7.47
CA LYS A 59 9.97 -20.28 7.74
C LYS A 59 8.95 -21.09 6.94
N GLU A 60 9.38 -22.15 6.26
CA GLU A 60 8.52 -23.01 5.44
C GLU A 60 7.28 -23.52 6.18
N GLN A 61 7.43 -23.86 7.47
CA GLN A 61 6.34 -24.34 8.33
C GLN A 61 5.17 -23.35 8.48
N ARG A 62 5.39 -22.06 8.22
CA ARG A 62 4.36 -21.01 8.33
C ARG A 62 3.67 -20.73 6.99
N MET A 63 4.09 -21.41 5.92
CA MET A 63 3.53 -21.21 4.60
C MET A 63 2.47 -22.27 4.27
N LYS A 64 1.48 -21.82 3.49
CA LYS A 64 0.50 -22.73 2.93
C LYS A 64 1.13 -23.55 1.80
N GLN A 65 0.82 -24.84 1.74
CA GLN A 65 1.33 -25.79 0.74
C GLN A 65 1.24 -25.29 -0.73
N PRO A 66 0.10 -24.74 -1.21
CA PRO A 66 0.01 -24.27 -2.60
C PRO A 66 0.98 -23.14 -2.92
N VAL A 67 1.17 -22.18 -1.98
CA VAL A 67 2.10 -21.05 -2.15
C VAL A 67 3.54 -21.55 -2.14
N MET A 68 3.87 -22.46 -1.26
CA MET A 68 5.20 -23.09 -1.22
C MET A 68 5.50 -23.82 -2.55
N GLY A 69 4.54 -24.59 -3.07
CA GLY A 69 4.69 -25.28 -4.36
C GLY A 69 4.93 -24.31 -5.51
N HIS A 70 4.24 -23.16 -5.52
CA HIS A 70 4.45 -22.11 -6.50
C HIS A 70 5.87 -21.50 -6.44
N LEU A 71 6.35 -21.16 -5.24
CA LEU A 71 7.70 -20.62 -5.06
C LEU A 71 8.78 -21.64 -5.42
N LYS A 72 8.65 -22.89 -4.95
CA LYS A 72 9.59 -23.98 -5.28
C LYS A 72 9.67 -24.25 -6.79
N LYS A 73 8.53 -24.19 -7.51
CA LYS A 73 8.50 -24.36 -8.97
C LYS A 73 9.35 -23.31 -9.68
N ASN A 74 9.41 -22.09 -9.13
CA ASN A 74 10.16 -20.97 -9.68
C ASN A 74 11.56 -20.81 -9.07
N GLY A 75 12.02 -21.76 -8.24
CA GLY A 75 13.35 -21.73 -7.64
C GLY A 75 13.56 -20.66 -6.54
N VAL A 76 12.48 -20.09 -6.02
CA VAL A 76 12.51 -19.02 -5.02
C VAL A 76 12.31 -19.61 -3.62
N SER A 77 13.05 -19.10 -2.64
CA SER A 77 12.93 -19.46 -1.24
C SER A 77 11.55 -19.10 -0.66
N ALA A 78 11.26 -19.56 0.56
CA ALA A 78 10.00 -19.25 1.24
C ALA A 78 9.90 -17.77 1.59
N LYS A 79 9.03 -17.02 0.90
CA LYS A 79 8.82 -15.57 1.08
C LYS A 79 7.44 -15.28 1.65
N ARG A 80 7.37 -14.27 2.50
CA ARG A 80 6.14 -13.88 3.20
C ARG A 80 5.15 -13.12 2.33
N ILE A 81 5.63 -12.28 1.44
CA ILE A 81 4.81 -11.36 0.64
C ILE A 81 5.13 -11.60 -0.83
N ILE A 82 4.09 -11.75 -1.62
CA ILE A 82 4.18 -11.86 -3.07
C ILE A 82 3.25 -10.80 -3.66
N ARG A 83 3.74 -10.03 -4.63
CA ARG A 83 2.95 -9.01 -5.35
C ARG A 83 3.30 -9.03 -6.82
N GLU A 84 2.35 -8.59 -7.63
CA GLU A 84 2.50 -8.44 -9.06
C GLU A 84 2.55 -6.96 -9.43
N PHE A 85 3.51 -6.62 -10.28
CA PHE A 85 3.63 -5.31 -10.89
C PHE A 85 3.37 -5.45 -12.38
N ARG A 86 2.37 -4.73 -12.89
CA ARG A 86 2.09 -4.71 -14.32
C ARG A 86 3.17 -3.93 -15.05
N MET A 87 3.67 -4.50 -16.13
CA MET A 87 4.65 -3.89 -17.00
C MET A 87 3.95 -3.12 -18.12
N LYS A 88 4.63 -2.12 -18.66
CA LYS A 88 4.27 -1.49 -19.91
C LYS A 88 4.84 -2.31 -21.07
N GLU A 89 4.19 -2.21 -22.23
CA GLU A 89 4.73 -2.77 -23.46
C GLU A 89 6.14 -2.21 -23.73
N GLY A 90 7.12 -3.10 -23.95
CA GLY A 90 8.51 -2.73 -24.21
C GLY A 90 9.38 -2.48 -22.98
N GLU A 91 8.88 -2.63 -21.76
CA GLU A 91 9.73 -2.63 -20.56
C GLU A 91 10.51 -3.94 -20.46
N GLU A 92 11.85 -3.84 -20.42
CA GLU A 92 12.73 -4.97 -20.17
C GLU A 92 12.91 -5.21 -18.67
N LEU A 93 12.98 -6.48 -18.29
CA LEU A 93 13.29 -6.87 -16.92
C LEU A 93 14.79 -6.74 -16.69
N PRO A 94 15.23 -6.22 -15.54
CA PRO A 94 16.62 -6.33 -15.14
C PRO A 94 17.02 -7.81 -15.01
N GLU A 95 18.25 -8.14 -15.45
CA GLU A 95 18.78 -9.51 -15.40
C GLU A 95 19.00 -10.01 -13.97
N SER A 96 19.24 -9.10 -13.02
CA SER A 96 19.46 -9.41 -11.61
C SER A 96 18.20 -9.19 -10.76
N HIS A 97 18.21 -9.74 -9.55
CA HIS A 97 17.16 -9.48 -8.56
C HIS A 97 17.05 -7.98 -8.29
N PRO A 98 15.81 -7.42 -8.23
CA PRO A 98 15.62 -5.99 -8.14
C PRO A 98 15.99 -5.48 -6.75
N GLY A 99 16.95 -4.58 -6.71
CA GLY A 99 17.35 -3.83 -5.51
C GLY A 99 16.99 -2.35 -5.59
N ALA A 100 17.53 -1.58 -4.67
CA ALA A 100 17.35 -0.12 -4.64
C ALA A 100 17.81 0.57 -5.93
N GLU A 101 18.71 -0.05 -6.69
CA GLU A 101 19.25 0.41 -7.99
C GLU A 101 18.17 0.66 -9.06
N LEU A 102 16.99 0.06 -8.90
CA LEU A 102 15.86 0.29 -9.78
C LEU A 102 15.38 1.76 -9.74
N PHE A 103 15.66 2.45 -8.67
CA PHE A 103 15.24 3.84 -8.44
C PHE A 103 16.41 4.80 -8.58
N LYS A 104 16.07 6.05 -8.93
CA LYS A 104 17.04 7.14 -9.05
C LYS A 104 16.68 8.28 -8.10
N ASP A 105 17.72 8.99 -7.62
CA ASP A 105 17.53 10.19 -6.84
C ASP A 105 16.69 11.22 -7.62
N GLY A 106 15.78 11.87 -6.94
CA GLY A 106 14.86 12.83 -7.56
C GLY A 106 13.66 12.23 -8.28
N GLN A 107 13.57 10.91 -8.44
CA GLN A 107 12.45 10.23 -9.09
C GLN A 107 11.16 10.35 -8.26
N TRP A 108 10.03 10.44 -8.96
CA TRP A 108 8.70 10.43 -8.34
C TRP A 108 8.12 9.02 -8.31
N VAL A 109 7.58 8.63 -7.17
CA VAL A 109 7.01 7.30 -6.94
C VAL A 109 5.67 7.39 -6.23
N ASP A 110 4.85 6.36 -6.46
CA ASP A 110 3.61 6.12 -5.73
C ASP A 110 3.84 5.00 -4.71
N VAL A 111 3.49 5.25 -3.45
CA VAL A 111 3.68 4.28 -2.38
C VAL A 111 2.33 3.75 -1.91
N ILE A 112 2.14 2.44 -2.05
CA ILE A 112 0.94 1.73 -1.59
C ILE A 112 1.26 1.07 -0.25
N GLY A 113 0.50 1.40 0.77
CA GLY A 113 0.68 0.81 2.09
C GLY A 113 -0.63 0.52 2.79
N THR A 114 -0.59 -0.37 3.78
CA THR A 114 -1.73 -0.66 4.63
C THR A 114 -1.74 0.29 5.82
N THR A 115 -2.81 1.04 5.97
CA THR A 115 -2.96 1.99 7.08
C THR A 115 -3.13 1.29 8.41
N LYS A 116 -2.76 1.96 9.50
CA LYS A 116 -3.02 1.46 10.86
C LYS A 116 -4.52 1.27 11.08
N GLY A 117 -4.92 0.15 11.66
CA GLY A 117 -6.29 -0.10 12.05
C GLY A 117 -6.68 0.78 13.24
N LYS A 118 -7.92 1.29 13.22
CA LYS A 118 -8.52 2.09 14.29
C LYS A 118 -9.72 1.42 14.93
N GLY A 119 -9.99 0.17 14.53
CA GLY A 119 -11.17 -0.57 14.99
C GLY A 119 -12.48 -0.01 14.45
N PHE A 120 -13.59 -0.27 15.16
CA PHE A 120 -14.89 0.25 14.82
C PHE A 120 -14.99 1.72 15.24
N GLN A 121 -15.30 2.61 14.31
CA GLN A 121 -15.41 4.05 14.54
C GLN A 121 -16.80 4.58 14.20
N GLY A 122 -17.26 5.55 15.00
CA GLY A 122 -18.47 6.33 14.72
C GLY A 122 -18.25 7.32 13.58
N VAL A 123 -19.35 7.87 13.05
CA VAL A 123 -19.33 8.78 11.87
C VAL A 123 -18.55 10.07 12.11
N VAL A 124 -18.51 10.56 13.34
CA VAL A 124 -17.75 11.78 13.68
C VAL A 124 -16.26 11.56 13.43
N LYS A 125 -15.68 10.45 13.91
CA LYS A 125 -14.26 10.18 13.74
C LYS A 125 -13.93 9.63 12.34
N ARG A 126 -14.82 8.81 11.78
CA ARG A 126 -14.57 8.13 10.50
C ARG A 126 -14.74 9.05 9.29
N TYR A 127 -15.69 9.99 9.36
CA TYR A 127 -16.07 10.85 8.25
C TYR A 127 -16.15 12.34 8.59
N ASN A 128 -15.73 12.73 9.78
CA ASN A 128 -15.75 14.12 10.26
C ASN A 128 -17.14 14.76 10.28
N PHE A 129 -18.17 13.99 10.63
CA PHE A 129 -19.50 14.54 10.84
C PHE A 129 -19.50 15.51 12.02
N GLY A 130 -20.24 16.61 11.91
CA GLY A 130 -20.33 17.62 12.97
C GLY A 130 -20.98 17.12 14.26
N GLY A 131 -21.89 16.15 14.15
CA GLY A 131 -22.72 15.74 15.30
C GLY A 131 -23.76 16.78 15.68
N GLY A 132 -24.37 16.61 16.85
CA GLY A 132 -25.30 17.58 17.43
C GLY A 132 -24.65 18.45 18.51
N PRO A 133 -25.35 19.51 18.97
CA PRO A 133 -24.87 20.35 20.06
C PRO A 133 -24.56 19.54 21.34
N ALA A 134 -23.50 19.96 22.06
CA ALA A 134 -23.10 19.30 23.30
C ALA A 134 -23.95 19.70 24.51
N ALA A 135 -24.68 20.83 24.42
CA ALA A 135 -25.51 21.41 25.46
C ALA A 135 -26.93 21.73 24.96
N HIS A 136 -27.66 22.54 25.70
CA HIS A 136 -29.04 22.97 25.40
C HIS A 136 -30.06 21.82 25.28
N GLY A 137 -29.89 20.74 26.08
CA GLY A 137 -30.82 19.59 26.12
C GLY A 137 -30.83 18.73 24.85
N HIS A 138 -29.83 18.85 23.97
CA HIS A 138 -29.77 18.06 22.76
C HIS A 138 -29.48 16.59 23.04
N MET A 139 -30.33 15.66 22.54
CA MET A 139 -30.26 14.23 22.88
C MET A 139 -29.28 13.42 22.06
N THR A 140 -28.80 13.96 20.93
CA THR A 140 -27.95 13.22 19.96
C THR A 140 -26.64 13.93 19.72
N HIS A 141 -25.66 13.73 20.61
CA HIS A 141 -24.39 14.44 20.53
C HIS A 141 -23.49 13.96 19.36
N ARG A 142 -23.29 12.65 19.26
CA ARG A 142 -22.32 12.05 18.32
C ARG A 142 -22.94 11.04 17.35
N ARG A 143 -24.25 11.06 17.19
CA ARG A 143 -24.98 10.17 16.29
C ARG A 143 -25.01 10.72 14.87
N PRO A 144 -25.21 9.86 13.84
CA PRO A 144 -25.20 10.28 12.45
C PRO A 144 -26.37 11.21 12.07
N GLY A 145 -27.45 11.24 12.85
CA GLY A 145 -28.68 11.92 12.48
C GLY A 145 -29.52 11.13 11.47
N ALA A 146 -30.27 11.81 10.63
CA ALA A 146 -31.07 11.19 9.58
C ALA A 146 -30.15 10.51 8.54
N VAL A 147 -30.54 9.30 8.10
CA VAL A 147 -29.75 8.50 7.17
C VAL A 147 -30.38 8.45 5.77
N GLY A 148 -31.51 9.10 5.56
CA GLY A 148 -32.20 9.19 4.29
C GLY A 148 -33.64 9.66 4.42
N ALA A 149 -34.34 9.75 3.29
CA ALA A 149 -35.76 10.05 3.24
C ALA A 149 -36.61 8.86 3.71
N GLY A 150 -37.87 9.11 4.10
CA GLY A 150 -38.77 8.11 4.66
C GLY A 150 -39.30 7.09 3.63
N THR A 151 -40.55 7.27 3.20
CA THR A 151 -41.30 6.27 2.42
C THR A 151 -40.66 5.94 1.07
N TRP A 152 -40.12 6.93 0.37
CA TRP A 152 -39.40 6.72 -0.89
C TRP A 152 -37.96 7.23 -0.76
N PRO A 153 -36.94 6.44 -1.07
CA PRO A 153 -36.92 5.14 -1.78
C PRO A 153 -37.10 3.91 -0.85
N GLY A 154 -37.46 4.09 0.43
CA GLY A 154 -37.63 3.01 1.39
C GLY A 154 -36.35 2.28 1.80
N ARG A 155 -35.21 2.82 1.44
CA ARG A 155 -33.87 2.27 1.69
C ARG A 155 -32.83 3.37 1.86
N ILE A 156 -31.71 3.02 2.43
CA ILE A 156 -30.52 3.88 2.52
C ILE A 156 -29.78 3.80 1.17
N TRP A 157 -29.28 4.92 0.69
CA TRP A 157 -28.50 4.98 -0.56
C TRP A 157 -27.18 4.22 -0.41
N LYS A 158 -26.71 3.63 -1.53
CA LYS A 158 -25.36 3.05 -1.60
C LYS A 158 -24.34 4.15 -1.27
N ASN A 159 -23.24 3.75 -0.64
CA ASN A 159 -22.12 4.63 -0.23
C ASN A 159 -22.46 5.66 0.85
N GLN A 160 -23.64 5.57 1.49
CA GLN A 160 -23.93 6.40 2.65
C GLN A 160 -22.90 6.18 3.77
N CYS A 161 -22.35 7.28 4.29
CA CYS A 161 -21.35 7.24 5.35
C CYS A 161 -21.96 6.76 6.67
N MET A 162 -21.48 5.62 7.17
CA MET A 162 -21.97 4.98 8.40
C MET A 162 -20.83 4.56 9.31
N PRO A 163 -21.11 4.33 10.62
CA PRO A 163 -20.13 3.72 11.51
C PRO A 163 -19.61 2.40 10.95
N GLY A 164 -18.40 2.04 11.31
CA GLY A 164 -17.82 0.77 10.89
C GLY A 164 -16.31 0.74 11.06
N HIS A 165 -15.69 -0.31 10.54
CA HIS A 165 -14.24 -0.49 10.58
C HIS A 165 -13.51 0.65 9.89
N ASP A 166 -12.53 1.25 10.57
CA ASP A 166 -11.67 2.31 10.04
C ASP A 166 -10.20 1.88 10.07
N GLY A 167 -9.47 2.27 9.03
CA GLY A 167 -8.08 1.86 8.85
C GLY A 167 -7.94 0.41 8.35
N GLN A 168 -6.73 -0.13 8.45
CA GLN A 168 -6.31 -1.47 7.99
C GLN A 168 -6.74 -1.75 6.54
N ARG A 169 -6.60 -0.74 5.69
CA ARG A 169 -6.88 -0.83 4.26
C ARG A 169 -5.72 -0.26 3.45
N ASN A 170 -5.57 -0.73 2.23
CA ASN A 170 -4.58 -0.20 1.31
C ASN A 170 -4.93 1.24 0.95
N ARG A 171 -3.92 2.09 1.01
CA ARG A 171 -3.96 3.48 0.56
C ARG A 171 -2.72 3.77 -0.25
N THR A 172 -2.90 4.52 -1.32
CA THR A 172 -1.82 4.99 -2.18
C THR A 172 -1.53 6.44 -1.86
N THR A 173 -0.27 6.74 -1.58
CA THR A 173 0.23 8.11 -1.51
C THR A 173 0.99 8.36 -2.81
N GLN A 174 0.49 9.27 -3.61
CA GLN A 174 1.03 9.58 -4.93
C GLN A 174 2.07 10.69 -4.87
N ASN A 175 2.92 10.75 -5.89
CA ASN A 175 3.86 11.83 -6.12
C ASN A 175 4.82 12.07 -4.94
N LEU A 176 5.42 11.01 -4.43
CA LEU A 176 6.50 11.13 -3.44
C LEU A 176 7.84 11.18 -4.16
N LYS A 177 8.67 12.17 -3.81
CA LYS A 177 10.01 12.31 -4.37
C LYS A 177 11.00 11.45 -3.60
N ILE A 178 11.80 10.67 -4.32
CA ILE A 178 12.95 9.98 -3.75
C ILE A 178 14.05 11.01 -3.52
N VAL A 179 14.49 11.14 -2.28
CA VAL A 179 15.55 12.08 -1.90
C VAL A 179 16.93 11.46 -2.10
N GLN A 180 17.10 10.23 -1.68
CA GLN A 180 18.37 9.51 -1.78
C GLN A 180 18.13 8.00 -1.91
N VAL A 181 18.88 7.36 -2.79
CA VAL A 181 18.96 5.90 -2.94
C VAL A 181 20.28 5.41 -2.38
N ARG A 182 20.24 4.34 -1.57
CA ARG A 182 21.43 3.71 -0.98
C ARG A 182 21.43 2.22 -1.34
N PRO A 183 22.12 1.81 -2.39
CA PRO A 183 22.14 0.41 -2.82
C PRO A 183 23.00 -0.51 -1.93
N GLU A 184 23.92 0.05 -1.15
CA GLU A 184 24.92 -0.71 -0.38
C GLU A 184 24.54 -0.93 1.10
N ASP A 185 23.41 -0.40 1.59
CA ASP A 185 22.99 -0.49 2.99
C ASP A 185 22.06 -1.69 3.26
#